data_456b9273097ec2df479f7073dbbde552
#
_entry.id   456b9273097ec2df479f7073dbbde552
#
_cell.length_a   1.000
_cell.length_b   1.000
_cell.length_c   1.000
_cell.angle_alpha   90.00
_cell.angle_beta   90.00
_cell.angle_gamma   90.00
#
_symmetry.space_group_name_H-M   'P 1'
#
loop_
_entity.id
_entity.type
_entity.pdbx_description
1 polymer ?
#
loop_
_entity_poly.entity_id
_entity_poly.type
_entity_poly.pdbx_seq_one_letter_code
_entity_poly.pdbx_strand_id
1 'polypeptide(L)'
;MLIDSSTRRNLELCETLREKQKRGSLLWVLDKTRTAMGARTLRKNVEQPLIDKSEINRRLDAVEELKNQAIAREEIREYLSPVYDLERLITKITYGSANPRDLTAFKGSLEMLPPIRYILQDLQAPLLKEIYEDLDALEDLCELVTKAIREDPPLAMKEGNIIRDGYNEEVDKLRRAKSDGKDWLAKLENDEREKTGIKNLKIKYNKVFGYYLEVTNSYKDLVPDYYTRKQTLANAERYITPDLKELEDMILGAEDKLYALEYELYSEVRETIAGQVERIQQTAKAVAALDAFSSLALVAERNNYVRPKINEKGILDLSLIHI
;
A
#
# COMPACT_ATOMS: atom_id res chain seq x y z
N MET A 1 30.68 -1.65 16.23
CA MET A 1 31.55 -2.86 16.36
C MET A 1 31.13 -3.86 15.33
N LEU A 2 32.06 -4.48 14.61
CA LEU A 2 31.76 -5.60 13.74
C LEU A 2 31.89 -6.89 14.55
N ILE A 3 30.80 -7.64 14.65
CA ILE A 3 30.77 -8.98 15.25
C ILE A 3 30.78 -9.99 14.10
N ASP A 4 31.75 -10.92 14.11
CA ASP A 4 31.81 -11.95 13.09
C ASP A 4 30.62 -12.94 13.16
N SER A 5 30.42 -13.69 12.11
CA SER A 5 29.26 -14.60 11.99
C SER A 5 29.27 -15.73 13.02
N SER A 6 30.47 -16.22 13.40
CA SER A 6 30.61 -17.30 14.39
C SER A 6 30.24 -16.78 15.78
N THR A 7 30.73 -15.61 16.16
CA THR A 7 30.40 -14.96 17.43
C THR A 7 28.90 -14.65 17.53
N ARG A 8 28.27 -14.07 16.46
CA ARG A 8 26.82 -13.82 16.43
C ARG A 8 26.02 -15.10 16.65
N ARG A 9 26.43 -16.20 16.00
CA ARG A 9 25.79 -17.50 16.13
C ARG A 9 25.97 -18.08 17.52
N ASN A 10 27.21 -18.06 18.06
CA ASN A 10 27.52 -18.65 19.37
C ASN A 10 26.82 -17.91 20.52
N LEU A 11 26.61 -16.60 20.39
CA LEU A 11 25.85 -15.79 21.34
C LEU A 11 24.33 -15.84 21.12
N GLU A 12 23.86 -16.58 20.12
CA GLU A 12 22.45 -16.70 19.78
C GLU A 12 21.75 -15.32 19.66
N LEU A 13 22.42 -14.35 19.01
CA LEU A 13 21.92 -12.98 18.95
C LEU A 13 20.62 -12.87 18.16
N CYS A 14 20.51 -13.55 17.01
CA CYS A 14 19.36 -13.44 16.10
C CYS A 14 18.61 -14.76 15.91
N GLU A 15 19.28 -15.91 16.14
CA GLU A 15 18.72 -17.24 16.00
C GLU A 15 19.39 -18.22 16.95
N THR A 16 18.69 -19.30 17.32
CA THR A 16 19.22 -20.34 18.19
C THR A 16 20.18 -21.26 17.44
N LEU A 17 21.15 -21.85 18.17
CA LEU A 17 22.17 -22.75 17.62
C LEU A 17 21.58 -24.05 17.03
N ARG A 18 20.62 -24.62 17.73
CA ARG A 18 20.06 -25.95 17.40
C ARG A 18 19.01 -25.87 16.30
N GLU A 19 18.01 -24.99 16.48
CA GLU A 19 16.81 -24.97 15.64
C GLU A 19 16.87 -23.90 14.56
N LYS A 20 17.88 -23.01 14.59
CA LYS A 20 18.03 -21.85 13.69
C LYS A 20 16.74 -21.00 13.61
N GLN A 21 16.06 -20.87 14.74
CA GLN A 21 14.83 -20.10 14.88
C GLN A 21 15.09 -18.80 15.63
N LYS A 22 14.30 -17.77 15.33
CA LYS A 22 14.32 -16.49 16.06
C LYS A 22 13.91 -16.69 17.52
N ARG A 23 12.91 -17.56 17.79
CA ARG A 23 12.41 -17.84 19.13
C ARG A 23 13.52 -18.41 20.02
N GLY A 24 13.75 -17.80 21.18
CA GLY A 24 14.81 -18.17 22.11
C GLY A 24 16.11 -17.37 21.94
N SER A 25 16.28 -16.57 20.88
CA SER A 25 17.42 -15.69 20.69
C SER A 25 17.28 -14.37 21.45
N LEU A 26 18.38 -13.60 21.58
CA LEU A 26 18.34 -12.25 22.15
C LEU A 26 17.35 -11.36 21.39
N LEU A 27 17.40 -11.39 20.06
CA LEU A 27 16.49 -10.61 19.21
C LEU A 27 15.03 -10.95 19.47
N TRP A 28 14.69 -12.20 19.74
CA TRP A 28 13.31 -12.60 20.06
C TRP A 28 12.78 -11.94 21.34
N VAL A 29 13.64 -11.80 22.35
CA VAL A 29 13.29 -11.11 23.60
C VAL A 29 13.03 -9.63 23.33
N LEU A 30 13.94 -8.98 22.59
CA LEU A 30 13.95 -7.54 22.38
C LEU A 30 12.93 -7.06 21.33
N ASP A 31 12.55 -7.92 20.37
CA ASP A 31 11.71 -7.50 19.24
C ASP A 31 10.23 -7.56 19.56
N LYS A 32 9.72 -6.41 19.91
CA LYS A 32 8.29 -6.09 20.06
C LYS A 32 7.89 -4.94 19.12
N THR A 33 8.64 -4.76 18.03
CA THR A 33 8.36 -3.76 16.99
C THR A 33 6.99 -3.97 16.35
N ARG A 34 6.44 -2.90 15.81
CA ARG A 34 5.14 -2.89 15.11
C ARG A 34 5.28 -2.90 13.61
N THR A 35 6.42 -2.46 13.09
CA THR A 35 6.68 -2.34 11.66
C THR A 35 7.82 -3.25 11.21
N ALA A 36 7.78 -3.68 9.95
CA ALA A 36 8.88 -4.45 9.36
C ALA A 36 10.19 -3.65 9.28
N MET A 37 10.10 -2.33 9.12
CA MET A 37 11.25 -1.42 9.10
C MET A 37 11.90 -1.35 10.48
N GLY A 38 11.11 -1.20 11.54
CA GLY A 38 11.59 -1.22 12.93
C GLY A 38 12.25 -2.54 13.29
N ALA A 39 11.68 -3.67 12.90
CA ALA A 39 12.26 -4.99 13.10
C ALA A 39 13.63 -5.14 12.44
N ARG A 40 13.80 -4.65 11.20
CA ARG A 40 15.11 -4.63 10.51
C ARG A 40 16.12 -3.73 11.22
N THR A 41 15.69 -2.55 11.66
CA THR A 41 16.54 -1.61 12.39
C THR A 41 16.97 -2.17 13.73
N LEU A 42 16.06 -2.78 14.49
CA LEU A 42 16.40 -3.42 15.76
C LEU A 42 17.37 -4.59 15.57
N ARG A 43 17.14 -5.44 14.56
CA ARG A 43 18.05 -6.52 14.21
C ARG A 43 19.44 -6.00 13.88
N LYS A 44 19.54 -4.95 13.05
CA LYS A 44 20.80 -4.30 12.72
C LYS A 44 21.53 -3.77 13.96
N ASN A 45 20.81 -3.18 14.91
CA ASN A 45 21.37 -2.69 16.17
C ASN A 45 21.93 -3.82 17.03
N VAL A 46 21.29 -4.98 17.06
CA VAL A 46 21.78 -6.19 17.77
C VAL A 46 23.01 -6.78 17.08
N GLU A 47 23.00 -6.85 15.74
CA GLU A 47 24.12 -7.41 14.95
C GLU A 47 25.34 -6.49 14.89
N GLN A 48 25.14 -5.19 15.02
CA GLN A 48 26.17 -4.15 14.89
C GLN A 48 26.09 -3.17 16.07
N PRO A 49 26.41 -3.59 17.31
CA PRO A 49 26.36 -2.72 18.47
C PRO A 49 27.34 -1.56 18.37
N LEU A 50 26.96 -0.44 18.96
CA LEU A 50 27.78 0.77 19.02
C LEU A 50 28.97 0.56 19.96
N ILE A 51 30.03 1.36 19.75
CA ILE A 51 31.21 1.46 20.63
C ILE A 51 31.29 2.86 21.25
N ASP A 52 30.83 3.86 20.49
CA ASP A 52 30.90 5.25 20.94
C ASP A 52 29.96 5.46 22.14
N LYS A 53 30.57 5.94 23.25
CA LYS A 53 29.85 6.16 24.51
C LYS A 53 28.78 7.24 24.40
N SER A 54 29.03 8.29 23.63
CA SER A 54 28.05 9.37 23.45
C SER A 54 26.82 8.86 22.73
N GLU A 55 27.01 8.14 21.62
CA GLU A 55 25.92 7.56 20.84
C GLU A 55 25.14 6.46 21.62
N ILE A 56 25.84 5.66 22.44
CA ILE A 56 25.21 4.71 23.34
C ILE A 56 24.30 5.43 24.33
N ASN A 57 24.80 6.46 24.98
CA ASN A 57 24.02 7.23 25.95
C ASN A 57 22.83 7.94 25.31
N ARG A 58 22.97 8.53 24.11
CA ARG A 58 21.85 9.11 23.36
C ARG A 58 20.72 8.10 23.14
N ARG A 59 21.06 6.85 22.79
CA ARG A 59 20.06 5.79 22.64
C ARG A 59 19.43 5.38 23.96
N LEU A 60 20.23 5.31 25.02
CA LEU A 60 19.74 5.01 26.38
C LEU A 60 18.82 6.11 26.89
N ASP A 61 19.11 7.39 26.61
CA ASP A 61 18.22 8.52 26.96
C ASP A 61 16.86 8.38 26.29
N ALA A 62 16.82 8.06 25.00
CA ALA A 62 15.58 7.85 24.27
C ALA A 62 14.76 6.66 24.81
N VAL A 63 15.43 5.53 25.11
CA VAL A 63 14.77 4.35 25.68
C VAL A 63 14.23 4.65 27.10
N GLU A 64 15.00 5.35 27.93
CA GLU A 64 14.61 5.72 29.28
C GLU A 64 13.39 6.65 29.28
N GLU A 65 13.39 7.67 28.42
CA GLU A 65 12.26 8.57 28.28
C GLU A 65 10.99 7.84 27.83
N LEU A 66 11.07 7.02 26.76
CA LEU A 66 9.95 6.20 26.27
C LEU A 66 9.48 5.16 27.31
N LYS A 67 10.39 4.65 28.17
CA LYS A 67 10.03 3.77 29.28
C LYS A 67 9.21 4.53 30.31
N ASN A 68 9.63 5.75 30.66
CA ASN A 68 8.98 6.57 31.68
C ASN A 68 7.69 7.21 31.18
N GLN A 69 7.56 7.48 29.89
CA GLN A 69 6.39 8.03 29.21
C GLN A 69 5.52 6.89 28.60
N ALA A 70 5.05 5.98 29.45
CA ALA A 70 4.36 4.76 29.01
C ALA A 70 3.13 5.03 28.12
N ILE A 71 2.35 6.07 28.42
CA ILE A 71 1.16 6.44 27.63
C ILE A 71 1.59 6.87 26.23
N ALA A 72 2.51 7.82 26.11
CA ALA A 72 3.01 8.31 24.83
C ALA A 72 3.63 7.15 23.99
N ARG A 73 4.39 6.26 24.64
CA ARG A 73 4.94 5.08 23.98
C ARG A 73 3.86 4.18 23.42
N GLU A 74 2.82 3.83 24.18
CA GLU A 74 1.76 2.93 23.69
C GLU A 74 0.95 3.59 22.57
N GLU A 75 0.63 4.87 22.65
CA GLU A 75 -0.02 5.63 21.56
C GLU A 75 0.83 5.62 20.30
N ILE A 76 2.13 5.92 20.39
CA ILE A 76 3.07 5.79 19.24
C ILE A 76 2.99 4.38 18.64
N ARG A 77 3.00 3.35 19.47
CA ARG A 77 2.94 1.95 19.03
C ARG A 77 1.63 1.59 18.36
N GLU A 78 0.51 2.17 18.79
CA GLU A 78 -0.78 2.00 18.14
C GLU A 78 -0.79 2.63 16.75
N TYR A 79 -0.30 3.86 16.60
CA TYR A 79 -0.18 4.52 15.30
C TYR A 79 0.84 3.86 14.37
N LEU A 80 1.90 3.25 14.91
CA LEU A 80 2.86 2.48 14.10
C LEU A 80 2.28 1.16 13.56
N SER A 81 1.29 0.58 14.23
CA SER A 81 0.75 -0.75 13.87
C SER A 81 0.19 -0.85 12.44
N PRO A 82 -0.58 0.13 11.91
CA PRO A 82 -1.07 0.11 10.54
C PRO A 82 -0.07 0.64 9.50
N VAL A 83 1.12 1.10 9.91
CA VAL A 83 2.14 1.61 8.98
C VAL A 83 2.76 0.46 8.20
N TYR A 84 2.59 0.50 6.88
CA TYR A 84 3.23 -0.44 5.96
C TYR A 84 4.73 -0.19 5.82
N ASP A 85 5.41 -1.11 5.14
CA ASP A 85 6.84 -1.01 4.85
C ASP A 85 7.11 0.10 3.81
N LEU A 86 7.28 1.34 4.27
CA LEU A 86 7.50 2.51 3.42
C LEU A 86 8.78 2.36 2.56
N GLU A 87 9.83 1.69 3.07
CA GLU A 87 11.06 1.44 2.30
C GLU A 87 10.79 0.55 1.09
N ARG A 88 9.95 -0.48 1.25
CA ARG A 88 9.55 -1.36 0.15
C ARG A 88 8.56 -0.69 -0.79
N LEU A 89 7.62 0.08 -0.25
CA LEU A 89 6.64 0.79 -1.05
C LEU A 89 7.32 1.81 -1.96
N ILE A 90 8.21 2.66 -1.42
CA ILE A 90 8.92 3.64 -2.25
C ILE A 90 9.84 2.96 -3.29
N THR A 91 10.42 1.84 -2.95
CA THR A 91 11.20 1.04 -3.92
C THR A 91 10.32 0.61 -5.09
N LYS A 92 9.15 0.05 -4.85
CA LYS A 92 8.19 -0.33 -5.91
C LYS A 92 7.73 0.87 -6.74
N ILE A 93 7.45 2.00 -6.09
CA ILE A 93 7.02 3.25 -6.72
C ILE A 93 8.10 3.76 -7.67
N THR A 94 9.34 3.83 -7.21
CA THR A 94 10.50 4.31 -7.98
C THR A 94 10.82 3.41 -9.17
N TYR A 95 10.71 2.07 -9.00
CA TYR A 95 10.89 1.11 -10.09
C TYR A 95 9.68 0.98 -11.04
N GLY A 96 8.61 1.72 -10.80
CA GLY A 96 7.42 1.68 -11.64
C GLY A 96 6.58 0.40 -11.51
N SER A 97 6.86 -0.45 -10.52
CA SER A 97 6.18 -1.74 -10.29
C SER A 97 5.05 -1.66 -9.26
N ALA A 98 4.83 -0.48 -8.67
CA ALA A 98 3.73 -0.27 -7.76
C ALA A 98 2.38 -0.37 -8.48
N ASN A 99 1.41 -0.98 -7.84
CA ASN A 99 0.02 -1.04 -8.28
C ASN A 99 -0.85 -0.01 -7.52
N PRO A 100 -2.10 0.23 -7.92
CA PRO A 100 -2.96 1.22 -7.24
C PRO A 100 -3.16 0.97 -5.74
N ARG A 101 -3.21 -0.29 -5.30
CA ARG A 101 -3.32 -0.65 -3.88
C ARG A 101 -2.03 -0.38 -3.10
N ASP A 102 -0.87 -0.43 -3.75
CA ASP A 102 0.39 0.00 -3.12
C ASP A 102 0.34 1.52 -2.79
N LEU A 103 -0.30 2.35 -3.63
CA LEU A 103 -0.49 3.78 -3.35
C LEU A 103 -1.51 4.02 -2.23
N THR A 104 -2.59 3.27 -2.14
CA THR A 104 -3.52 3.37 -1.02
C THR A 104 -2.90 2.90 0.30
N ALA A 105 -2.07 1.86 0.28
CA ALA A 105 -1.29 1.42 1.43
C ALA A 105 -0.25 2.48 1.85
N PHE A 106 0.39 3.13 0.89
CA PHE A 106 1.29 4.27 1.13
C PHE A 106 0.54 5.41 1.81
N LYS A 107 -0.59 5.86 1.25
CA LYS A 107 -1.46 6.87 1.84
C LYS A 107 -1.85 6.51 3.28
N GLY A 108 -2.38 5.31 3.52
CA GLY A 108 -2.80 4.86 4.85
C GLY A 108 -1.66 4.87 5.87
N SER A 109 -0.40 4.65 5.41
CA SER A 109 0.78 4.80 6.27
C SER A 109 1.08 6.25 6.58
N LEU A 110 0.92 7.16 5.61
CA LEU A 110 1.17 8.59 5.81
C LEU A 110 0.13 9.22 6.76
N GLU A 111 -1.10 8.78 6.75
CA GLU A 111 -2.16 9.24 7.68
C GLU A 111 -1.81 9.01 9.16
N MET A 112 -0.90 8.08 9.45
CA MET A 112 -0.44 7.79 10.81
C MET A 112 0.71 8.69 11.27
N LEU A 113 1.37 9.41 10.38
CA LEU A 113 2.55 10.21 10.70
C LEU A 113 2.25 11.49 11.51
N PRO A 114 1.19 12.28 11.19
CA PRO A 114 0.87 13.47 11.94
C PRO A 114 0.62 13.21 13.44
N PRO A 115 -0.20 12.23 13.88
CA PRO A 115 -0.38 11.95 15.30
C PRO A 115 0.91 11.45 15.97
N ILE A 116 1.76 10.67 15.30
CA ILE A 116 3.06 10.27 15.83
C ILE A 116 3.94 11.50 16.05
N ARG A 117 4.01 12.39 15.07
CA ARG A 117 4.76 13.64 15.17
C ARG A 117 4.27 14.53 16.30
N TYR A 118 2.95 14.63 16.50
CA TYR A 118 2.36 15.40 17.59
C TYR A 118 2.82 14.88 18.96
N ILE A 119 2.86 13.56 19.17
CA ILE A 119 3.32 12.99 20.45
C ILE A 119 4.82 13.22 20.64
N LEU A 120 5.63 13.10 19.58
CA LEU A 120 7.08 13.30 19.64
C LEU A 120 7.47 14.73 20.02
N GLN A 121 6.63 15.72 19.74
CA GLN A 121 6.90 17.14 20.03
C GLN A 121 7.18 17.39 21.51
N ASP A 122 6.55 16.64 22.42
CA ASP A 122 6.65 16.82 23.86
C ASP A 122 7.85 16.06 24.46
N LEU A 123 8.50 15.18 23.72
CA LEU A 123 9.61 14.38 24.18
C LEU A 123 10.92 15.17 24.11
N GLN A 124 11.83 14.95 25.08
CA GLN A 124 12.99 15.80 25.32
C GLN A 124 14.33 15.16 24.98
N ALA A 125 14.42 13.81 24.95
CA ALA A 125 15.68 13.13 24.64
C ALA A 125 16.23 13.57 23.27
N PRO A 126 17.53 13.91 23.17
CA PRO A 126 18.10 14.48 21.93
C PRO A 126 17.83 13.62 20.67
N LEU A 127 17.87 12.30 20.82
CA LEU A 127 17.61 11.38 19.71
C LEU A 127 16.13 11.37 19.28
N LEU A 128 15.21 11.56 20.23
CA LEU A 128 13.78 11.65 19.92
C LEU A 128 13.43 12.98 19.24
N LYS A 129 14.13 14.06 19.58
CA LYS A 129 14.03 15.35 18.87
C LYS A 129 14.57 15.26 17.43
N GLU A 130 15.68 14.58 17.22
CA GLU A 130 16.20 14.32 15.88
C GLU A 130 15.21 13.49 15.06
N ILE A 131 14.62 12.45 15.64
CA ILE A 131 13.56 11.66 15.00
C ILE A 131 12.34 12.54 14.67
N TYR A 132 11.95 13.47 15.54
CA TYR A 132 10.86 14.42 15.28
C TYR A 132 11.17 15.33 14.09
N GLU A 133 12.40 15.83 13.98
CA GLU A 133 12.85 16.69 12.87
C GLU A 133 12.90 15.90 11.54
N ASP A 134 13.40 14.67 11.58
CA ASP A 134 13.53 13.80 10.42
C ASP A 134 12.20 13.20 9.94
N LEU A 135 11.19 13.17 10.79
CA LEU A 135 9.86 12.65 10.48
C LEU A 135 9.03 13.73 9.79
N ASP A 136 9.07 13.76 8.46
CA ASP A 136 8.16 14.56 7.66
C ASP A 136 6.78 13.88 7.59
N ALA A 137 5.72 14.62 7.86
CA ALA A 137 4.36 14.09 7.80
C ALA A 137 3.88 13.77 6.37
N LEU A 138 4.57 14.29 5.35
CA LEU A 138 4.30 14.07 3.92
C LEU A 138 2.82 14.33 3.54
N GLU A 139 2.20 15.34 4.16
CA GLU A 139 0.77 15.68 4.00
C GLU A 139 0.43 15.99 2.54
N ASP A 140 1.34 16.64 1.82
CA ASP A 140 1.22 16.94 0.40
C ASP A 140 1.05 15.66 -0.44
N LEU A 141 1.81 14.62 -0.15
CA LEU A 141 1.74 13.34 -0.85
C LEU A 141 0.50 12.53 -0.43
N CYS A 142 0.14 12.59 0.85
CA CYS A 142 -1.10 12.00 1.36
C CYS A 142 -2.32 12.61 0.66
N GLU A 143 -2.37 13.94 0.56
CA GLU A 143 -3.44 14.68 -0.12
C GLU A 143 -3.49 14.36 -1.62
N LEU A 144 -2.34 14.29 -2.29
CA LEU A 144 -2.25 13.90 -3.70
C LEU A 144 -2.91 12.55 -3.96
N VAL A 145 -2.51 11.52 -3.19
CA VAL A 145 -3.09 10.17 -3.36
C VAL A 145 -4.57 10.17 -2.99
N THR A 146 -4.97 10.88 -1.95
CA THR A 146 -6.38 10.99 -1.51
C THR A 146 -7.27 11.61 -2.58
N LYS A 147 -6.78 12.62 -3.29
CA LYS A 147 -7.52 13.28 -4.37
C LYS A 147 -7.56 12.44 -5.65
N ALA A 148 -6.45 11.79 -5.98
CA ALA A 148 -6.27 11.14 -7.28
C ALA A 148 -6.79 9.70 -7.32
N ILE A 149 -6.54 8.91 -6.27
CA ILE A 149 -6.76 7.46 -6.27
C ILE A 149 -8.03 7.12 -5.49
N ARG A 150 -8.81 6.16 -5.98
CA ARG A 150 -9.97 5.62 -5.26
C ARG A 150 -9.54 4.91 -3.97
N GLU A 151 -10.45 4.82 -3.00
CA GLU A 151 -10.17 4.16 -1.71
C GLU A 151 -9.95 2.66 -1.84
N ASP A 152 -10.73 2.00 -2.70
CA ASP A 152 -10.57 0.57 -3.01
C ASP A 152 -10.36 0.39 -4.53
N PRO A 153 -9.14 0.67 -5.03
CA PRO A 153 -8.82 0.50 -6.43
C PRO A 153 -8.60 -0.97 -6.75
N PRO A 154 -8.77 -1.39 -8.01
CA PRO A 154 -8.46 -2.74 -8.45
C PRO A 154 -6.96 -3.04 -8.30
N LEU A 155 -6.62 -4.32 -8.25
CA LEU A 155 -5.21 -4.74 -8.21
C LEU A 155 -4.53 -4.54 -9.59
N ALA A 156 -5.24 -4.89 -10.66
CA ALA A 156 -4.70 -4.83 -12.00
C ALA A 156 -5.07 -3.51 -12.70
N MET A 157 -4.06 -2.84 -13.23
CA MET A 157 -4.21 -1.58 -13.97
C MET A 157 -5.22 -1.67 -15.13
N LYS A 158 -5.29 -2.84 -15.78
CA LYS A 158 -6.17 -3.10 -16.93
C LYS A 158 -7.67 -3.18 -16.58
N GLU A 159 -8.01 -3.23 -15.31
CA GLU A 159 -9.40 -3.25 -14.87
C GLU A 159 -10.04 -1.85 -14.90
N GLY A 160 -9.20 -0.79 -14.99
CA GLY A 160 -9.66 0.59 -14.89
C GLY A 160 -10.22 0.91 -13.52
N ASN A 161 -10.95 2.02 -13.41
CA ASN A 161 -11.58 2.44 -12.15
C ASN A 161 -10.58 2.75 -11.03
N ILE A 162 -9.44 3.33 -11.40
CA ILE A 162 -8.32 3.66 -10.52
C ILE A 162 -8.44 5.08 -9.99
N ILE A 163 -8.75 6.02 -10.89
CA ILE A 163 -8.80 7.44 -10.60
C ILE A 163 -10.11 7.79 -9.89
N ARG A 164 -10.04 8.66 -8.89
CA ARG A 164 -11.20 9.13 -8.13
C ARG A 164 -12.10 10.02 -8.97
N ASP A 165 -13.42 9.92 -8.77
CA ASP A 165 -14.38 10.79 -9.42
C ASP A 165 -14.11 12.25 -9.03
N GLY A 166 -14.17 13.17 -10.00
CA GLY A 166 -13.90 14.58 -9.81
C GLY A 166 -12.41 14.96 -9.84
N TYR A 167 -11.48 14.01 -9.97
CA TYR A 167 -10.06 14.32 -10.12
C TYR A 167 -9.71 14.85 -11.52
N ASN A 168 -10.33 14.30 -12.56
CA ASN A 168 -10.13 14.71 -13.93
C ASN A 168 -11.45 14.71 -14.70
N GLU A 169 -11.83 15.87 -15.30
CA GLU A 169 -13.09 16.05 -16.00
C GLU A 169 -13.26 15.10 -17.20
N GLU A 170 -12.19 14.80 -17.91
CA GLU A 170 -12.25 13.92 -19.08
C GLU A 170 -12.49 12.45 -18.67
N VAL A 171 -11.87 11.99 -17.56
CA VAL A 171 -12.17 10.69 -16.97
C VAL A 171 -13.66 10.59 -16.62
N ASP A 172 -14.21 11.63 -16.00
CA ASP A 172 -15.63 11.66 -15.60
C ASP A 172 -16.57 11.67 -16.82
N LYS A 173 -16.20 12.37 -17.89
CA LYS A 173 -16.94 12.35 -19.16
C LYS A 173 -16.93 10.97 -19.82
N LEU A 174 -15.76 10.33 -19.89
CA LEU A 174 -15.62 9.00 -20.47
C LEU A 174 -16.35 7.92 -19.66
N ARG A 175 -16.38 8.03 -18.33
CA ARG A 175 -17.18 7.13 -17.46
C ARG A 175 -18.66 7.29 -17.71
N ARG A 176 -19.15 8.52 -17.85
CA ARG A 176 -20.55 8.80 -18.21
C ARG A 176 -20.89 8.22 -19.57
N ALA A 177 -20.06 8.45 -20.58
CA ALA A 177 -20.27 7.88 -21.91
C ALA A 177 -20.35 6.35 -21.88
N LYS A 178 -19.50 5.69 -21.07
CA LYS A 178 -19.56 4.22 -20.86
C LYS A 178 -20.84 3.79 -20.13
N SER A 179 -21.33 4.57 -19.16
CA SER A 179 -22.59 4.28 -18.45
C SER A 179 -23.79 4.48 -19.37
N ASP A 180 -23.87 5.62 -20.04
CA ASP A 180 -24.93 5.97 -20.97
C ASP A 180 -24.99 4.97 -22.14
N GLY A 181 -23.84 4.45 -22.56
CA GLY A 181 -23.74 3.39 -23.58
C GLY A 181 -24.49 2.12 -23.21
N LYS A 182 -24.55 1.73 -21.95
CA LYS A 182 -25.35 0.59 -21.49
C LYS A 182 -26.85 0.86 -21.58
N ASP A 183 -27.26 2.08 -21.26
CA ASP A 183 -28.65 2.51 -21.37
C ASP A 183 -29.08 2.58 -22.84
N TRP A 184 -28.19 3.05 -23.73
CA TRP A 184 -28.44 3.06 -25.17
C TRP A 184 -28.54 1.64 -25.75
N LEU A 185 -27.72 0.68 -25.28
CA LEU A 185 -27.84 -0.71 -25.68
C LEU A 185 -29.16 -1.33 -25.21
N ALA A 186 -29.59 -1.03 -23.96
CA ALA A 186 -30.88 -1.50 -23.46
C ALA A 186 -32.09 -0.89 -24.24
N LYS A 187 -31.95 0.39 -24.61
CA LYS A 187 -32.95 1.07 -25.46
C LYS A 187 -32.99 0.44 -26.84
N LEU A 188 -31.85 0.26 -27.50
CA LEU A 188 -31.76 -0.40 -28.81
C LEU A 188 -32.36 -1.84 -28.78
N GLU A 189 -32.08 -2.59 -27.71
CA GLU A 189 -32.65 -3.93 -27.52
C GLU A 189 -34.18 -3.87 -27.46
N ASN A 190 -34.78 -2.92 -26.76
CA ASN A 190 -36.23 -2.75 -26.67
C ASN A 190 -36.82 -2.25 -28.00
N ASP A 191 -36.21 -1.26 -28.62
CA ASP A 191 -36.65 -0.73 -29.92
C ASP A 191 -36.66 -1.83 -31.00
N GLU A 192 -35.62 -2.66 -31.04
CA GLU A 192 -35.52 -3.79 -31.97
C GLU A 192 -36.51 -4.91 -31.65
N ARG A 193 -36.84 -5.18 -30.36
CA ARG A 193 -37.91 -6.09 -29.99
C ARG A 193 -39.28 -5.62 -30.47
N GLU A 194 -39.58 -4.33 -30.35
CA GLU A 194 -40.81 -3.73 -30.78
C GLU A 194 -40.94 -3.73 -32.31
N LYS A 195 -39.88 -3.34 -33.02
CA LYS A 195 -39.85 -3.32 -34.49
C LYS A 195 -40.03 -4.73 -35.12
N THR A 196 -39.32 -5.71 -34.55
CA THR A 196 -39.27 -7.08 -35.16
C THR A 196 -40.32 -8.04 -34.60
N GLY A 197 -40.92 -7.75 -33.45
CA GLY A 197 -41.79 -8.67 -32.73
C GLY A 197 -41.10 -9.88 -32.09
N ILE A 198 -39.76 -9.90 -32.09
CA ILE A 198 -38.96 -10.98 -31.51
C ILE A 198 -38.86 -10.78 -30.00
N LYS A 199 -39.72 -11.42 -29.23
CA LYS A 199 -39.84 -11.19 -27.78
C LYS A 199 -38.63 -11.58 -26.95
N ASN A 200 -37.84 -12.52 -27.42
CA ASN A 200 -36.65 -13.03 -26.71
C ASN A 200 -35.32 -12.52 -27.27
N LEU A 201 -35.34 -11.50 -28.12
CA LEU A 201 -34.15 -10.83 -28.62
C LEU A 201 -33.35 -10.24 -27.45
N LYS A 202 -32.05 -10.49 -27.43
CA LYS A 202 -31.12 -9.96 -26.42
C LYS A 202 -29.84 -9.45 -27.06
N ILE A 203 -29.38 -8.30 -26.63
CA ILE A 203 -28.02 -7.83 -26.92
C ILE A 203 -27.08 -8.46 -25.92
N LYS A 204 -26.04 -9.13 -26.41
CA LYS A 204 -24.97 -9.75 -25.62
C LYS A 204 -23.61 -9.34 -26.15
N TYR A 205 -22.58 -9.49 -25.30
CA TYR A 205 -21.19 -9.21 -25.64
C TYR A 205 -20.33 -10.47 -25.63
N ASN A 206 -19.43 -10.57 -26.59
CA ASN A 206 -18.41 -11.60 -26.66
C ASN A 206 -17.07 -10.98 -27.05
N LYS A 207 -15.99 -11.35 -26.37
CA LYS A 207 -14.66 -10.77 -26.61
C LYS A 207 -14.13 -10.92 -28.05
N VAL A 208 -14.61 -11.94 -28.79
CA VAL A 208 -14.17 -12.20 -30.16
C VAL A 208 -15.01 -11.47 -31.20
N PHE A 209 -16.32 -11.35 -30.94
CA PHE A 209 -17.29 -10.84 -31.93
C PHE A 209 -17.87 -9.45 -31.57
N GLY A 210 -17.56 -8.92 -30.38
CA GLY A 210 -18.14 -7.69 -29.89
C GLY A 210 -19.59 -7.86 -29.41
N TYR A 211 -20.39 -6.80 -29.55
CA TYR A 211 -21.83 -6.85 -29.27
C TYR A 211 -22.59 -7.51 -30.41
N TYR A 212 -23.60 -8.32 -30.07
CA TYR A 212 -24.45 -9.02 -31.04
C TYR A 212 -25.87 -9.19 -30.52
N LEU A 213 -26.83 -9.26 -31.45
CA LEU A 213 -28.22 -9.62 -31.22
C LEU A 213 -28.35 -11.14 -31.27
N GLU A 214 -28.83 -11.75 -30.20
CA GLU A 214 -29.12 -13.20 -30.18
C GLU A 214 -30.61 -13.46 -30.39
N VAL A 215 -30.91 -14.21 -31.42
CA VAL A 215 -32.28 -14.61 -31.80
C VAL A 215 -32.36 -16.13 -31.79
N THR A 216 -33.32 -16.70 -31.05
CA THR A 216 -33.55 -18.16 -31.04
C THR A 216 -34.13 -18.63 -32.35
N ASN A 217 -33.89 -19.88 -32.70
CA ASN A 217 -34.34 -20.48 -33.99
C ASN A 217 -35.85 -20.40 -34.20
N SER A 218 -36.64 -20.32 -33.11
CA SER A 218 -38.10 -20.17 -33.18
C SER A 218 -38.58 -18.82 -33.73
N TYR A 219 -37.73 -17.83 -33.80
CA TYR A 219 -38.02 -16.49 -34.32
C TYR A 219 -37.23 -16.12 -35.57
N LYS A 220 -36.59 -17.11 -36.21
CA LYS A 220 -35.70 -16.89 -37.35
C LYS A 220 -36.43 -16.23 -38.55
N ASP A 221 -37.68 -16.59 -38.77
CA ASP A 221 -38.48 -16.06 -39.88
C ASP A 221 -38.92 -14.60 -39.68
N LEU A 222 -38.73 -14.05 -38.47
CA LEU A 222 -39.01 -12.64 -38.17
C LEU A 222 -37.79 -11.75 -38.25
N VAL A 223 -36.62 -12.30 -38.58
CA VAL A 223 -35.37 -11.54 -38.68
C VAL A 223 -35.40 -10.65 -39.92
N PRO A 224 -35.24 -9.31 -39.77
CA PRO A 224 -35.24 -8.39 -40.90
C PRO A 224 -34.01 -8.53 -41.81
N ASP A 225 -34.13 -8.09 -43.06
CA ASP A 225 -33.06 -8.16 -44.06
C ASP A 225 -31.81 -7.30 -43.68
N TYR A 226 -31.99 -6.28 -42.84
CA TYR A 226 -30.86 -5.43 -42.40
C TYR A 226 -30.03 -6.06 -41.26
N TYR A 227 -30.42 -7.22 -40.72
CA TYR A 227 -29.61 -8.00 -39.81
C TYR A 227 -28.56 -8.77 -40.57
N THR A 228 -27.30 -8.51 -40.26
CA THR A 228 -26.17 -9.27 -40.82
C THR A 228 -25.82 -10.43 -39.89
N ARG A 229 -25.99 -11.67 -40.38
CA ARG A 229 -25.67 -12.87 -39.61
C ARG A 229 -24.18 -13.02 -39.41
N LYS A 230 -23.73 -13.21 -38.18
CA LYS A 230 -22.34 -13.44 -37.78
C LYS A 230 -22.04 -14.87 -37.41
N GLN A 231 -22.97 -15.56 -36.74
CA GLN A 231 -22.73 -16.92 -36.25
C GLN A 231 -24.05 -17.68 -36.13
N THR A 232 -24.04 -18.96 -36.48
CA THR A 232 -25.12 -19.91 -36.25
C THR A 232 -24.75 -20.83 -35.10
N LEU A 233 -25.64 -20.97 -34.12
CA LEU A 233 -25.53 -21.88 -32.98
C LEU A 233 -26.63 -22.96 -33.07
N ALA A 234 -26.53 -24.00 -32.24
CA ALA A 234 -27.51 -25.07 -32.22
C ALA A 234 -28.96 -24.58 -32.01
N ASN A 235 -29.17 -23.60 -31.12
CA ASN A 235 -30.50 -23.15 -30.71
C ASN A 235 -30.77 -21.65 -31.00
N ALA A 236 -29.82 -20.92 -31.58
CA ALA A 236 -29.93 -19.49 -31.84
C ALA A 236 -29.00 -19.06 -32.97
N GLU A 237 -29.28 -17.90 -33.55
CA GLU A 237 -28.35 -17.21 -34.46
C GLU A 237 -27.95 -15.85 -33.87
N ARG A 238 -26.73 -15.40 -34.22
CA ARG A 238 -26.15 -14.12 -33.80
C ARG A 238 -26.08 -13.17 -34.97
N TYR A 239 -26.58 -11.97 -34.75
CA TYR A 239 -26.65 -10.95 -35.76
C TYR A 239 -26.00 -9.64 -35.28
N ILE A 240 -25.66 -8.78 -36.24
CA ILE A 240 -25.28 -7.40 -36.03
C ILE A 240 -26.15 -6.49 -36.88
N THR A 241 -26.36 -5.25 -36.41
CA THR A 241 -27.00 -4.18 -37.17
C THR A 241 -26.02 -3.01 -37.28
N PRO A 242 -26.20 -2.10 -38.28
CA PRO A 242 -25.38 -0.88 -38.36
C PRO A 242 -25.44 -0.06 -37.07
N ASP A 243 -26.65 0.13 -36.48
CA ASP A 243 -26.85 0.90 -35.25
C ASP A 243 -26.11 0.27 -34.05
N LEU A 244 -26.16 -1.06 -33.94
CA LEU A 244 -25.43 -1.79 -32.90
C LEU A 244 -23.91 -1.64 -33.08
N LYS A 245 -23.42 -1.63 -34.30
CA LYS A 245 -22.00 -1.48 -34.62
C LYS A 245 -21.52 -0.06 -34.29
N GLU A 246 -22.29 0.96 -34.59
CA GLU A 246 -21.99 2.35 -34.24
C GLU A 246 -21.92 2.54 -32.72
N LEU A 247 -22.88 2.00 -31.96
CA LEU A 247 -22.87 2.01 -30.50
C LEU A 247 -21.65 1.24 -29.94
N GLU A 248 -21.32 0.09 -30.49
CA GLU A 248 -20.15 -0.68 -30.11
C GLU A 248 -18.88 0.15 -30.26
N ASP A 249 -18.66 0.76 -31.42
CA ASP A 249 -17.45 1.56 -31.69
C ASP A 249 -17.34 2.77 -30.73
N MET A 250 -18.49 3.38 -30.37
CA MET A 250 -18.55 4.46 -29.42
C MET A 250 -18.21 3.99 -27.99
N ILE A 251 -18.83 2.89 -27.53
CA ILE A 251 -18.62 2.36 -26.17
C ILE A 251 -17.21 1.84 -25.98
N LEU A 252 -16.72 1.01 -26.89
CA LEU A 252 -15.38 0.43 -26.80
C LEU A 252 -14.29 1.50 -26.97
N GLY A 253 -14.49 2.46 -27.88
CA GLY A 253 -13.60 3.60 -28.04
C GLY A 253 -13.53 4.51 -26.81
N ALA A 254 -14.63 4.70 -26.09
CA ALA A 254 -14.64 5.42 -24.83
C ALA A 254 -13.94 4.64 -23.70
N GLU A 255 -14.13 3.33 -23.67
CA GLU A 255 -13.50 2.44 -22.69
C GLU A 255 -11.98 2.39 -22.84
N ASP A 256 -11.49 2.21 -24.06
CA ASP A 256 -10.04 2.20 -24.34
C ASP A 256 -9.39 3.54 -24.00
N LYS A 257 -10.03 4.65 -24.35
CA LYS A 257 -9.57 5.99 -23.98
C LYS A 257 -9.57 6.22 -22.48
N LEU A 258 -10.61 5.75 -21.78
CA LEU A 258 -10.72 5.84 -20.33
C LEU A 258 -9.57 5.11 -19.66
N TYR A 259 -9.29 3.87 -20.05
CA TYR A 259 -8.20 3.08 -19.46
C TYR A 259 -6.82 3.69 -19.73
N ALA A 260 -6.60 4.19 -20.94
CA ALA A 260 -5.35 4.87 -21.28
C ALA A 260 -5.14 6.13 -20.43
N LEU A 261 -6.17 6.96 -20.29
CA LEU A 261 -6.11 8.19 -19.48
C LEU A 261 -5.96 7.90 -17.99
N GLU A 262 -6.68 6.92 -17.45
CA GLU A 262 -6.52 6.52 -16.04
C GLU A 262 -5.10 5.99 -15.76
N TYR A 263 -4.50 5.27 -16.71
CA TYR A 263 -3.11 4.82 -16.60
C TYR A 263 -2.11 5.97 -16.63
N GLU A 264 -2.32 6.95 -17.50
CA GLU A 264 -1.48 8.15 -17.60
C GLU A 264 -1.52 8.94 -16.28
N LEU A 265 -2.70 9.29 -15.80
CA LEU A 265 -2.88 10.01 -14.53
C LEU A 265 -2.32 9.25 -13.32
N TYR A 266 -2.53 7.94 -13.27
CA TYR A 266 -1.91 7.10 -12.25
C TYR A 266 -0.37 7.18 -12.31
N SER A 267 0.19 7.13 -13.51
CA SER A 267 1.64 7.20 -13.72
C SER A 267 2.20 8.55 -13.28
N GLU A 268 1.52 9.66 -13.57
CA GLU A 268 1.89 11.00 -13.11
C GLU A 268 1.92 11.08 -11.57
N VAL A 269 0.89 10.56 -10.90
CA VAL A 269 0.83 10.50 -9.42
C VAL A 269 2.01 9.69 -8.88
N ARG A 270 2.26 8.52 -9.43
CA ARG A 270 3.38 7.65 -9.05
C ARG A 270 4.73 8.34 -9.24
N GLU A 271 4.95 9.01 -10.37
CA GLU A 271 6.19 9.73 -10.68
C GLU A 271 6.39 10.93 -9.77
N THR A 272 5.33 11.65 -9.43
CA THR A 272 5.38 12.74 -8.45
C THR A 272 5.86 12.24 -7.09
N ILE A 273 5.33 11.10 -6.62
CA ILE A 273 5.78 10.47 -5.37
C ILE A 273 7.23 9.98 -5.50
N ALA A 274 7.60 9.36 -6.62
CA ALA A 274 8.96 8.90 -6.88
C ALA A 274 9.98 10.05 -6.83
N GLY A 275 9.61 11.26 -7.28
CA GLY A 275 10.42 12.48 -7.17
C GLY A 275 10.70 12.92 -5.74
N GLN A 276 9.98 12.42 -4.74
CA GLN A 276 10.14 12.73 -3.32
C GLN A 276 10.83 11.61 -2.52
N VAL A 277 11.56 10.73 -3.20
CA VAL A 277 12.15 9.52 -2.62
C VAL A 277 13.03 9.82 -1.39
N GLU A 278 13.80 10.89 -1.39
CA GLU A 278 14.71 11.26 -0.28
C GLU A 278 13.93 11.60 1.00
N ARG A 279 12.87 12.43 0.88
CA ARG A 279 11.98 12.78 2.01
C ARG A 279 11.32 11.54 2.61
N ILE A 280 10.81 10.66 1.73
CA ILE A 280 10.13 9.43 2.15
C ILE A 280 11.10 8.47 2.83
N GLN A 281 12.33 8.34 2.32
CA GLN A 281 13.35 7.49 2.93
C GLN A 281 13.83 8.02 4.28
N GLN A 282 13.96 9.33 4.44
CA GLN A 282 14.30 9.96 5.72
C GLN A 282 13.20 9.68 6.75
N THR A 283 11.95 9.93 6.42
CA THR A 283 10.79 9.61 7.25
C THR A 283 10.72 8.11 7.59
N ALA A 284 10.92 7.22 6.62
CA ALA A 284 10.92 5.77 6.86
C ALA A 284 12.01 5.35 7.87
N LYS A 285 13.21 5.96 7.81
CA LYS A 285 14.30 5.73 8.78
C LYS A 285 13.93 6.24 10.17
N ALA A 286 13.31 7.41 10.26
CA ALA A 286 12.84 7.99 11.52
C ALA A 286 11.79 7.09 12.18
N VAL A 287 10.78 6.65 11.42
CA VAL A 287 9.75 5.69 11.86
C VAL A 287 10.36 4.37 12.32
N ALA A 288 11.31 3.83 11.57
CA ALA A 288 11.98 2.56 11.91
C ALA A 288 12.82 2.68 13.21
N ALA A 289 13.49 3.80 13.42
CA ALA A 289 14.25 4.07 14.63
C ALA A 289 13.31 4.22 15.85
N LEU A 290 12.24 4.99 15.71
CA LEU A 290 11.23 5.18 16.76
C LEU A 290 10.60 3.87 17.19
N ASP A 291 10.24 3.00 16.25
CA ASP A 291 9.67 1.69 16.52
C ASP A 291 10.66 0.77 17.26
N ALA A 292 11.93 0.78 16.85
CA ALA A 292 12.99 0.02 17.52
C ALA A 292 13.19 0.49 18.97
N PHE A 293 13.25 1.82 19.24
CA PHE A 293 13.38 2.34 20.59
C PHE A 293 12.13 2.13 21.45
N SER A 294 10.94 2.25 20.87
CA SER A 294 9.68 1.92 21.54
C SER A 294 9.62 0.44 21.96
N SER A 295 10.12 -0.45 21.10
CA SER A 295 10.27 -1.87 21.40
C SER A 295 11.20 -2.12 22.58
N LEU A 296 12.40 -1.50 22.58
CA LEU A 296 13.36 -1.62 23.68
C LEU A 296 12.82 -1.04 24.99
N ALA A 297 12.14 0.08 24.96
CA ALA A 297 11.51 0.70 26.12
C ALA A 297 10.42 -0.19 26.73
N LEU A 298 9.56 -0.78 25.92
CA LEU A 298 8.55 -1.74 26.34
C LEU A 298 9.16 -2.97 27.00
N VAL A 299 10.21 -3.54 26.41
CA VAL A 299 10.88 -4.72 26.93
C VAL A 299 11.60 -4.38 28.24
N ALA A 300 12.23 -3.21 28.35
CA ALA A 300 12.88 -2.74 29.57
C ALA A 300 11.90 -2.56 30.72
N GLU A 301 10.69 -2.04 30.45
CA GLU A 301 9.64 -1.96 31.45
C GLU A 301 9.14 -3.33 31.90
N ARG A 302 8.78 -4.19 30.96
CA ARG A 302 8.19 -5.53 31.26
C ARG A 302 9.14 -6.46 32.00
N ASN A 303 10.43 -6.34 31.75
CA ASN A 303 11.45 -7.21 32.33
C ASN A 303 12.22 -6.52 33.47
N ASN A 304 11.80 -5.32 33.90
CA ASN A 304 12.49 -4.53 34.91
C ASN A 304 13.97 -4.29 34.62
N TYR A 305 14.30 -4.08 33.35
CA TYR A 305 15.68 -3.75 32.96
C TYR A 305 16.05 -2.35 33.43
N VAL A 306 17.31 -2.22 33.84
CA VAL A 306 17.89 -0.97 34.32
C VAL A 306 18.86 -0.37 33.31
N ARG A 307 19.00 0.95 33.32
CA ARG A 307 19.96 1.65 32.50
C ARG A 307 21.39 1.38 33.00
N PRO A 308 22.29 0.85 32.15
CA PRO A 308 23.68 0.63 32.52
C PRO A 308 24.47 1.97 32.54
N LYS A 309 25.47 2.08 33.41
CA LYS A 309 26.46 3.16 33.38
C LYS A 309 27.60 2.80 32.46
N ILE A 310 27.75 3.53 31.36
CA ILE A 310 28.81 3.28 30.37
C ILE A 310 30.10 3.97 30.78
N ASN A 311 31.21 3.22 30.86
CA ASN A 311 32.53 3.73 31.16
C ASN A 311 33.55 3.37 30.07
N GLU A 312 34.66 4.07 30.05
CA GLU A 312 35.78 3.88 29.10
C GLU A 312 36.95 3.10 29.73
N LYS A 313 36.81 2.63 30.96
CA LYS A 313 37.88 2.00 31.73
C LYS A 313 38.06 0.50 31.41
N GLY A 314 37.24 -0.06 30.53
CA GLY A 314 37.26 -1.50 30.24
C GLY A 314 36.82 -2.40 31.41
N ILE A 315 36.15 -1.82 32.41
CA ILE A 315 35.68 -2.54 33.61
C ILE A 315 34.21 -2.91 33.44
N LEU A 316 33.93 -4.19 33.63
CA LEU A 316 32.56 -4.72 33.77
C LEU A 316 32.29 -4.91 35.28
N ASP A 317 31.40 -4.08 35.83
CA ASP A 317 30.95 -4.15 37.23
C ASP A 317 29.51 -4.58 37.28
N LEU A 318 29.25 -5.78 37.76
CA LEU A 318 27.92 -6.40 37.88
C LEU A 318 27.64 -6.76 39.34
N SER A 319 26.63 -6.18 39.93
CA SER A 319 26.14 -6.60 41.25
C SER A 319 25.08 -7.69 41.07
N LEU A 320 25.35 -8.87 41.64
CA LEU A 320 24.45 -10.02 41.65
C LEU A 320 23.76 -10.22 43.00
N ILE A 321 23.74 -9.20 43.86
CA ILE A 321 23.23 -9.30 45.24
C ILE A 321 21.71 -9.54 45.31
N HIS A 322 20.97 -9.30 44.24
CA HIS A 322 19.53 -9.39 44.18
C HIS A 322 19.01 -10.47 43.20
N ILE A 323 19.83 -11.46 42.86
CA ILE A 323 19.42 -12.65 42.11
C ILE A 323 19.00 -13.76 43.01
#